data_12242c9f38d8b7b58573e1dc3da201c5
#
_entry.id   12242c9f38d8b7b58573e1dc3da201c5
#
_cell.length_a   1.000
_cell.length_b   1.000
_cell.length_c   1.000
_cell.angle_alpha   90.00
_cell.angle_beta   90.00
_cell.angle_gamma   90.00
#
_symmetry.space_group_name_H-M   'P 1'
#
loop_
_entity.id
_entity.type
_entity.pdbx_description
1 polymer ?
#
loop_
_entity_poly.entity_id
_entity_poly.type
_entity_poly.pdbx_seq_one_letter_code
_entity_poly.pdbx_strand_id
1 'polypeptide(L)'
;MLMPKKVKFRKQQKGKRRGKAWRGSSLSFGEYGLKVMECGYITDRQIEASRIAMTRFIKRGGKIWLRVFPDKPITKKPAEVRMGSGKGALDHWVAVVRPGKILFEMEGVAPSVAEEAMRLASNKLPLKTKFVQRPGVEKVVAAVK
;
A
#
# COMPACT_ATOMS: atom_id res chain seq x y z
N MET A 1 7.85 -11.86 4.71
CA MET A 1 7.13 -10.68 4.25
C MET A 1 7.66 -9.42 4.92
N LEU A 2 7.23 -8.26 4.48
CA LEU A 2 7.71 -7.00 5.05
C LEU A 2 7.38 -6.91 6.53
N MET A 3 8.37 -6.60 7.34
CA MET A 3 8.22 -6.39 8.77
C MET A 3 9.43 -5.60 9.29
N PRO A 4 9.29 -4.85 10.40
CA PRO A 4 10.44 -4.18 11.00
C PRO A 4 11.49 -5.20 11.47
N LYS A 5 12.76 -4.90 11.24
CA LYS A 5 13.86 -5.73 11.74
C LYS A 5 13.99 -5.69 13.25
N LYS A 6 13.76 -4.51 13.82
CA LYS A 6 13.86 -4.26 15.26
C LYS A 6 12.79 -3.28 15.69
N VAL A 7 12.10 -3.56 16.78
CA VAL A 7 11.06 -2.70 17.34
C VAL A 7 11.35 -2.42 18.80
N LYS A 8 10.97 -1.22 19.25
CA LYS A 8 11.06 -0.84 20.66
C LYS A 8 10.04 -1.59 21.52
N PHE A 9 8.82 -1.76 20.99
CA PHE A 9 7.72 -2.46 21.63
C PHE A 9 7.09 -3.46 20.69
N ARG A 10 6.84 -4.68 21.17
CA ARG A 10 6.20 -5.76 20.39
C ARG A 10 4.71 -5.55 20.20
N LYS A 11 4.07 -4.83 21.12
CA LYS A 11 2.61 -4.65 21.13
C LYS A 11 2.30 -3.17 21.22
N GLN A 12 1.27 -2.75 20.51
CA GLN A 12 0.79 -1.36 20.49
C GLN A 12 -0.72 -1.35 20.67
N GLN A 13 -1.24 -0.24 21.18
CA GLN A 13 -2.67 -0.01 21.20
C GLN A 13 -3.19 0.25 19.79
N LYS A 14 -4.46 -0.11 19.53
CA LYS A 14 -5.08 0.07 18.21
C LYS A 14 -5.07 1.53 17.75
N GLY A 15 -5.38 2.45 18.65
CA GLY A 15 -5.51 3.86 18.31
C GLY A 15 -6.71 4.14 17.41
N LYS A 16 -6.73 5.34 16.85
CA LYS A 16 -7.79 5.81 15.95
C LYS A 16 -7.25 5.98 14.53
N ARG A 17 -8.05 5.62 13.54
CA ARG A 17 -7.73 5.76 12.11
C ARG A 17 -8.60 6.86 11.53
N ARG A 18 -8.14 8.08 11.58
CA ARG A 18 -8.88 9.24 11.05
C ARG A 18 -7.93 10.33 10.58
N GLY A 19 -8.45 11.28 9.85
CA GLY A 19 -7.70 12.38 9.27
C GLY A 19 -7.30 12.10 7.82
N LYS A 20 -6.54 13.01 7.24
CA LYS A 20 -6.01 12.94 5.88
C LYS A 20 -4.50 12.78 5.90
N ALA A 21 -3.94 12.20 4.84
CA ALA A 21 -2.50 12.13 4.68
C ALA A 21 -1.95 13.45 4.18
N TRP A 22 -1.12 14.10 4.98
CA TRP A 22 -0.39 15.31 4.60
C TRP A 22 0.98 15.01 4.02
N ARG A 23 1.58 13.88 4.45
CA ARG A 23 2.87 13.39 3.95
C ARG A 23 2.66 12.14 3.11
N GLY A 24 3.46 11.99 2.06
CA GLY A 24 3.33 10.85 1.15
C GLY A 24 2.04 10.89 0.34
N SER A 25 1.48 12.06 0.07
CA SER A 25 0.25 12.27 -0.69
C SER A 25 0.48 12.68 -2.14
N SER A 26 1.73 12.85 -2.54
CA SER A 26 2.12 13.20 -3.90
C SER A 26 3.14 12.21 -4.47
N LEU A 27 3.18 12.09 -5.80
CA LEU A 27 4.16 11.26 -6.48
C LEU A 27 5.55 11.89 -6.36
N SER A 28 6.53 11.10 -5.90
CA SER A 28 7.90 11.54 -5.69
C SER A 28 8.91 10.80 -6.56
N PHE A 29 8.69 9.53 -6.84
CA PHE A 29 9.65 8.66 -7.53
C PHE A 29 9.24 8.35 -8.97
N GLY A 30 7.98 8.02 -9.20
CA GLY A 30 7.47 7.56 -10.47
C GLY A 30 6.52 8.54 -11.14
N GLU A 31 6.01 8.13 -12.30
CA GLU A 31 5.06 8.89 -13.11
C GLU A 31 3.61 8.56 -12.77
N TYR A 32 3.37 7.36 -12.27
CA TYR A 32 2.04 6.83 -11.93
C TYR A 32 2.02 6.36 -10.49
N GLY A 33 0.85 6.37 -9.89
CA GLY A 33 0.68 5.90 -8.52
C GLY A 33 -0.72 5.44 -8.19
N LEU A 34 -0.84 4.74 -7.08
CA LEU A 34 -2.10 4.29 -6.51
C LEU A 34 -2.31 5.01 -5.18
N LYS A 35 -3.35 5.82 -5.12
CA LYS A 35 -3.71 6.63 -3.96
C LYS A 35 -4.88 6.00 -3.20
N VAL A 36 -4.76 5.89 -1.89
CA VAL A 36 -5.85 5.45 -1.02
C VAL A 36 -6.86 6.57 -0.81
N MET A 37 -8.14 6.21 -0.81
CA MET A 37 -9.26 7.12 -0.60
C MET A 37 -9.96 6.94 0.74
N GLU A 38 -9.56 5.97 1.54
CA GLU A 38 -10.17 5.62 2.83
C GLU A 38 -9.13 5.44 3.93
N CYS A 39 -9.54 5.58 5.18
CA CYS A 39 -8.72 5.17 6.32
C CYS A 39 -8.79 3.66 6.52
N GLY A 40 -7.69 3.02 6.85
CA GLY A 40 -7.69 1.60 7.15
C GLY A 40 -6.32 1.02 7.43
N TYR A 41 -6.31 -0.30 7.54
CA TYR A 41 -5.10 -1.09 7.67
C TYR A 41 -4.85 -1.90 6.41
N ILE A 42 -3.60 -1.95 5.98
CA ILE A 42 -3.15 -2.81 4.90
C ILE A 42 -2.12 -3.78 5.50
N THR A 43 -2.38 -5.06 5.36
CA THR A 43 -1.47 -6.08 5.90
C THR A 43 -0.24 -6.28 5.01
N ASP A 44 0.82 -6.81 5.57
CA ASP A 44 2.03 -7.18 4.83
C ASP A 44 1.74 -8.15 3.67
N ARG A 45 0.83 -9.09 3.88
CA ARG A 45 0.40 -10.04 2.84
C ARG A 45 -0.34 -9.36 1.68
N GLN A 46 -1.18 -8.38 1.98
CA GLN A 46 -1.88 -7.58 0.97
C GLN A 46 -0.92 -6.73 0.14
N ILE A 47 0.07 -6.13 0.78
CA ILE A 47 1.12 -5.36 0.10
C ILE A 47 1.89 -6.28 -0.86
N GLU A 48 2.31 -7.45 -0.40
CA GLU A 48 3.05 -8.40 -1.23
C GLU A 48 2.21 -8.93 -2.39
N ALA A 49 0.93 -9.26 -2.16
CA ALA A 49 0.02 -9.70 -3.20
C ALA A 49 -0.16 -8.63 -4.29
N SER A 50 -0.29 -7.37 -3.90
CA SER A 50 -0.40 -6.24 -4.83
C SER A 50 0.89 -6.06 -5.66
N ARG A 51 2.05 -6.13 -5.01
CA ARG A 51 3.36 -6.04 -5.69
C ARG A 51 3.51 -7.14 -6.74
N ILE A 52 3.18 -8.36 -6.39
CA ILE A 52 3.25 -9.51 -7.31
C ILE A 52 2.30 -9.31 -8.50
N ALA A 53 1.08 -8.87 -8.25
CA ALA A 53 0.09 -8.63 -9.31
C ALA A 53 0.59 -7.58 -10.32
N MET A 54 1.13 -6.46 -9.83
CA MET A 54 1.72 -5.44 -10.70
C MET A 54 2.92 -5.95 -11.49
N THR A 55 3.86 -6.62 -10.82
CA THR A 55 5.08 -7.13 -11.45
C THR A 55 4.78 -8.15 -12.54
N ARG A 56 3.83 -9.03 -12.31
CA ARG A 56 3.41 -10.03 -13.33
C ARG A 56 2.78 -9.38 -14.55
N PHE A 57 1.97 -8.36 -14.35
CA PHE A 57 1.29 -7.71 -15.46
C PHE A 57 2.27 -6.94 -16.36
N ILE A 58 3.21 -6.20 -15.79
CA ILE A 58 4.21 -5.43 -16.56
C ILE A 58 5.38 -6.31 -17.05
N LYS A 59 5.38 -7.61 -16.76
CA LYS A 59 6.41 -8.57 -17.18
C LYS A 59 7.84 -8.13 -16.83
N ARG A 60 8.00 -7.55 -15.64
CA ARG A 60 9.26 -6.95 -15.15
C ARG A 60 9.78 -5.78 -15.98
N GLY A 61 8.97 -5.22 -16.89
CA GLY A 61 9.24 -3.93 -17.52
C GLY A 61 8.98 -2.79 -16.55
N GLY A 62 9.73 -1.70 -16.66
CA GLY A 62 9.55 -0.56 -15.77
C GLY A 62 10.04 -0.80 -14.34
N LYS A 63 9.70 0.14 -13.47
CA LYS A 63 10.11 0.13 -12.07
C LYS A 63 8.93 0.42 -11.15
N ILE A 64 8.89 -0.29 -10.01
CA ILE A 64 7.84 -0.15 -9.00
C ILE A 64 8.48 0.25 -7.68
N TRP A 65 7.89 1.24 -7.00
CA TRP A 65 8.25 1.61 -5.64
C TRP A 65 7.08 1.33 -4.70
N LEU A 66 7.40 0.70 -3.57
CA LEU A 66 6.47 0.55 -2.45
C LEU A 66 6.66 1.73 -1.51
N ARG A 67 5.64 2.55 -1.36
CA ARG A 67 5.69 3.72 -0.47
C ARG A 67 4.98 3.48 0.86
N VAL A 68 4.54 2.28 1.10
CA VAL A 68 3.87 1.85 2.33
C VAL A 68 4.69 0.75 2.99
N PHE A 69 4.79 0.80 4.30
CA PHE A 69 5.50 -0.21 5.09
C PHE A 69 4.65 -0.63 6.29
N PRO A 70 4.50 -1.93 6.54
CA PRO A 70 3.72 -2.44 7.66
C PRO A 70 4.54 -2.39 8.95
N ASP A 71 4.41 -1.33 9.71
CA ASP A 71 5.18 -1.07 10.92
C ASP A 71 4.38 -1.22 12.22
N LYS A 72 3.06 -1.38 12.13
CA LYS A 72 2.19 -1.53 13.30
C LYS A 72 1.92 -3.01 13.58
N PRO A 73 2.25 -3.50 14.81
CA PRO A 73 1.95 -4.87 15.19
C PRO A 73 0.48 -5.03 15.57
N ILE A 74 -0.15 -6.08 15.07
CA ILE A 74 -1.50 -6.49 15.44
C ILE A 74 -1.42 -7.81 16.17
N THR A 75 -2.08 -7.89 17.32
CA THR A 75 -2.13 -9.07 18.14
C THR A 75 -3.45 -9.81 17.96
N LYS A 76 -3.42 -11.11 18.17
CA LYS A 76 -4.61 -11.96 18.09
C LYS A 76 -4.54 -13.05 19.17
N LYS A 77 -5.67 -13.32 19.79
CA LYS A 77 -5.81 -14.47 20.68
C LYS A 77 -6.35 -15.67 19.91
N PRO A 78 -5.96 -16.90 20.26
CA PRO A 78 -6.58 -18.09 19.70
C PRO A 78 -8.10 -18.12 19.96
N ALA A 79 -8.86 -18.77 19.07
CA ALA A 79 -10.32 -18.81 19.15
C ALA A 79 -10.85 -19.48 20.42
N GLU A 80 -10.08 -20.40 21.01
CA GLU A 80 -10.46 -21.21 22.18
C GLU A 80 -10.10 -20.55 23.52
N VAL A 81 -9.45 -19.38 23.49
CA VAL A 81 -9.02 -18.68 24.70
C VAL A 81 -10.08 -17.69 25.15
N ARG A 82 -10.36 -17.69 26.47
CA ARG A 82 -11.30 -16.74 27.07
C ARG A 82 -10.75 -15.31 27.04
N MET A 83 -11.65 -14.34 27.06
CA MET A 83 -11.28 -12.93 27.16
C MET A 83 -10.64 -12.61 28.52
N GLY A 84 -9.77 -11.60 28.54
CA GLY A 84 -9.02 -11.19 29.73
C GLY A 84 -7.63 -11.85 29.80
N SER A 85 -6.96 -11.69 30.93
CA SER A 85 -5.62 -12.22 31.22
C SER A 85 -4.51 -11.71 30.30
N GLY A 86 -4.62 -10.47 29.84
CA GLY A 86 -3.58 -9.79 29.05
C GLY A 86 -3.83 -9.75 27.56
N LYS A 87 -2.97 -8.99 26.88
CA LYS A 87 -3.02 -8.83 25.43
C LYS A 87 -2.49 -10.07 24.72
N GLY A 88 -3.12 -10.45 23.62
CA GLY A 88 -2.69 -11.58 22.80
C GLY A 88 -1.28 -11.45 22.23
N ALA A 89 -0.77 -12.52 21.65
CA ALA A 89 0.52 -12.53 20.99
C ALA A 89 0.48 -11.81 19.63
N LEU A 90 1.63 -11.35 19.16
CA LEU A 90 1.78 -10.76 17.84
C LEU A 90 1.33 -11.75 16.77
N ASP A 91 0.43 -11.31 15.89
CA ASP A 91 -0.10 -12.12 14.78
C ASP A 91 0.47 -11.67 13.43
N HIS A 92 0.34 -10.38 13.10
CA HIS A 92 0.81 -9.84 11.84
C HIS A 92 1.13 -8.35 11.96
N TRP A 93 1.72 -7.82 10.89
CA TRP A 93 2.05 -6.40 10.78
C TRP A 93 1.13 -5.71 9.78
N VAL A 94 0.75 -4.48 10.07
CA VAL A 94 -0.09 -3.67 9.19
C VAL A 94 0.49 -2.27 9.01
N ALA A 95 0.19 -1.68 7.85
CA ALA A 95 0.40 -0.26 7.60
C ALA A 95 -0.90 0.49 7.88
N VAL A 96 -0.82 1.55 8.66
CA VAL A 96 -1.94 2.47 8.87
C VAL A 96 -1.96 3.48 7.74
N VAL A 97 -3.03 3.53 6.97
CA VAL A 97 -3.17 4.45 5.86
C VAL A 97 -4.36 5.39 6.05
N ARG A 98 -4.23 6.59 5.51
CA ARG A 98 -5.24 7.64 5.56
C ARG A 98 -5.57 8.09 4.13
N PRO A 99 -6.75 8.68 3.89
CA PRO A 99 -7.09 9.19 2.57
C PRO A 99 -6.02 10.13 2.02
N GLY A 100 -5.61 9.89 0.79
CA GLY A 100 -4.57 10.66 0.11
C GLY A 100 -3.17 10.03 0.11
N LYS A 101 -2.93 8.98 0.89
CA LYS A 101 -1.63 8.29 0.90
C LYS A 101 -1.37 7.58 -0.43
N ILE A 102 -0.20 7.79 -0.99
CA ILE A 102 0.29 7.00 -2.14
C ILE A 102 0.86 5.69 -1.63
N LEU A 103 0.32 4.58 -2.13
CA LEU A 103 0.78 3.23 -1.74
C LEU A 103 1.92 2.74 -2.61
N PHE A 104 1.76 2.87 -3.92
CA PHE A 104 2.70 2.38 -4.92
C PHE A 104 2.96 3.45 -5.97
N GLU A 105 4.15 3.45 -6.53
CA GLU A 105 4.50 4.26 -7.69
C GLU A 105 5.11 3.40 -8.77
N MET A 106 4.98 3.81 -10.02
CA MET A 106 5.46 3.08 -11.19
C MET A 106 5.97 4.04 -12.24
N GLU A 107 7.00 3.63 -12.98
CA GLU A 107 7.50 4.34 -14.15
C GLU A 107 8.01 3.37 -15.22
N GLY A 108 8.28 3.89 -16.41
CA GLY A 108 8.87 3.12 -17.50
C GLY A 108 7.90 2.23 -18.25
N VAL A 109 6.59 2.47 -18.13
CA VAL A 109 5.53 1.75 -18.84
C VAL A 109 4.55 2.73 -19.47
N ALA A 110 3.78 2.26 -20.46
CA ALA A 110 2.72 3.06 -21.06
C ALA A 110 1.61 3.37 -20.04
N PRO A 111 0.91 4.52 -20.16
CA PRO A 111 -0.15 4.87 -19.20
C PRO A 111 -1.25 3.83 -19.06
N SER A 112 -1.68 3.24 -20.18
CA SER A 112 -2.72 2.19 -20.17
C SER A 112 -2.26 0.93 -19.44
N VAL A 113 -1.01 0.55 -19.61
CA VAL A 113 -0.40 -0.60 -18.91
C VAL A 113 -0.29 -0.31 -17.41
N ALA A 114 0.15 0.89 -17.05
CA ALA A 114 0.25 1.32 -15.66
C ALA A 114 -1.12 1.33 -14.96
N GLU A 115 -2.14 1.85 -15.62
CA GLU A 115 -3.51 1.89 -15.09
C GLU A 115 -4.06 0.49 -14.84
N GLU A 116 -3.91 -0.42 -15.79
CA GLU A 116 -4.36 -1.81 -15.62
C GLU A 116 -3.58 -2.54 -14.53
N ALA A 117 -2.27 -2.36 -14.45
CA ALA A 117 -1.44 -2.94 -13.39
C ALA A 117 -1.90 -2.46 -12.01
N MET A 118 -2.18 -1.16 -11.87
CA MET A 118 -2.67 -0.57 -10.62
C MET A 118 -4.09 -1.06 -10.28
N ARG A 119 -4.93 -1.27 -11.28
CA ARG A 119 -6.26 -1.85 -11.09
C ARG A 119 -6.16 -3.28 -10.52
N LEU A 120 -5.29 -4.09 -11.07
CA LEU A 120 -5.04 -5.45 -10.56
C LEU A 120 -4.51 -5.42 -9.12
N ALA A 121 -3.63 -4.48 -8.81
CA ALA A 121 -3.13 -4.29 -7.45
C ALA A 121 -4.26 -3.88 -6.49
N SER A 122 -5.14 -2.98 -6.91
CA SER A 122 -6.25 -2.50 -6.09
C SER A 122 -7.22 -3.61 -5.68
N ASN A 123 -7.39 -4.62 -6.52
CA ASN A 123 -8.23 -5.79 -6.24
C ASN A 123 -7.68 -6.64 -5.06
N LYS A 124 -6.42 -6.50 -4.72
CA LYS A 124 -5.78 -7.19 -3.58
C LYS A 124 -5.85 -6.39 -2.28
N LEU A 125 -6.34 -5.17 -2.33
CA LEU A 125 -6.39 -4.25 -1.20
C LEU A 125 -7.82 -4.13 -0.66
N PRO A 126 -7.97 -3.91 0.67
CA PRO A 126 -9.31 -3.82 1.28
C PRO A 126 -9.94 -2.43 1.19
N LEU A 127 -9.23 -1.45 0.64
CA LEU A 127 -9.64 -0.05 0.64
C LEU A 127 -9.87 0.45 -0.79
N LYS A 128 -10.71 1.46 -0.91
CA LYS A 128 -10.89 2.17 -2.18
C LYS A 128 -9.63 2.93 -2.54
N THR A 129 -9.24 2.83 -3.79
CA THR A 129 -8.03 3.44 -4.33
C THR A 129 -8.32 4.19 -5.62
N LYS A 130 -7.43 5.11 -6.00
CA LYS A 130 -7.52 5.89 -7.23
C LYS A 130 -6.18 5.87 -7.94
N PHE A 131 -6.20 5.65 -9.24
CA PHE A 131 -5.02 5.81 -10.10
C PHE A 131 -4.72 7.29 -10.28
N VAL A 132 -3.46 7.66 -10.11
CA VAL A 132 -2.98 9.04 -10.28
C VAL A 132 -1.77 9.08 -11.19
N GLN A 133 -1.64 10.17 -11.93
CA GLN A 133 -0.52 10.43 -12.83
C GLN A 133 0.17 11.74 -12.45
N ARG A 134 1.47 11.83 -12.73
CA ARG A 134 2.19 13.08 -12.58
C ARG A 134 1.72 14.07 -13.65
N PRO A 135 1.45 15.33 -13.32
CA PRO A 135 1.08 16.35 -14.31
C PRO A 135 2.14 16.44 -15.43
N GLY A 136 1.69 16.43 -16.69
CA GLY A 136 2.57 16.54 -17.86
C GLY A 136 2.90 15.21 -18.56
N VAL A 137 2.66 14.07 -17.95
CA VAL A 137 2.91 12.75 -18.58
C VAL A 137 2.02 12.55 -19.82
N GLU A 138 0.80 13.03 -19.79
CA GLU A 138 -0.13 12.94 -20.93
C GLU A 138 0.38 13.65 -22.20
N LYS A 139 1.17 14.71 -22.04
CA LYS A 139 1.72 15.48 -23.17
C LYS A 139 2.85 14.74 -23.91
N VAL A 140 3.57 13.85 -23.23
CA VAL A 140 4.69 13.12 -23.83
C VAL A 140 4.19 11.98 -24.70
N VAL A 141 3.09 11.34 -24.35
CA VAL A 141 2.51 10.23 -25.11
C VAL A 141 1.84 10.71 -26.40
N ALA A 142 1.30 11.92 -26.43
CA ALA A 142 0.72 12.53 -27.62
C ALA A 142 1.78 12.98 -28.64
N ALA A 143 3.04 13.16 -28.23
CA ALA A 143 4.14 13.60 -29.09
C ALA A 143 4.90 12.45 -29.77
N VAL A 144 4.58 11.19 -29.46
CA VAL A 144 5.25 9.98 -29.99
C VAL A 144 4.34 9.21 -30.97
N LYS A 145 3.30 9.84 -31.50
CA LYS A 145 2.48 9.25 -32.58
C LYS A 145 2.93 9.79 -33.93
#